data_3d595b845878406a1b4b1c6642e32052
#
_entry.id   3d595b845878406a1b4b1c6642e32052
#
_cell.length_a   1.000
_cell.length_b   1.000
_cell.length_c   1.000
_cell.angle_alpha   90.00
_cell.angle_beta   90.00
_cell.angle_gamma   90.00
#
_symmetry.space_group_name_H-M   'P 1'
#
loop_
_entity.id
_entity.type
_entity.pdbx_description
1 polymer ?
#
loop_
_entity_poly.entity_id
_entity_poly.type
_entity_poly.pdbx_seq_one_letter_code
_entity_poly.pdbx_strand_id
1 'polypeptide(L)'
;MSKTLSEIAKKIKNNKKVQLIYAFNGEGKTRLSKEFDNLISYREEDLENEGLSRQKLIYYNDFTEDLFYWNNDLKHDGIFILKIQSNSFIKWVLDKQGQHKNVEYYFKKYTNKKLEPIFNSDFTEVYFSYTHEDNTNDKYIKISKGEESNFIWSLFYSLLEQIIEALNSQEENDELPKQFENLEYIFIDDPVSSLDENHLIQLAVDLAQTIKSSKSNKLKFIITTHNPIFYNVLFNEFRSGKNDCFRLKKINEVNYCLESQNSDSPFAYQVYLKNHLEGLFKEEITIGTMFVDEVLINELNDLLQN
;
A
#
# COMPACT_ATOMS: atom_id res chain seq x y z
N MET A 1 15.23 -20.92 -7.49
CA MET A 1 14.26 -22.02 -7.67
C MET A 1 12.89 -21.41 -7.89
N SER A 2 12.16 -21.86 -8.89
CA SER A 2 10.79 -21.42 -9.16
C SER A 2 9.83 -22.01 -8.12
N LYS A 3 8.83 -21.22 -7.71
CA LYS A 3 7.82 -21.58 -6.71
C LYS A 3 6.46 -21.07 -7.12
N THR A 4 5.40 -21.69 -6.63
CA THR A 4 4.05 -21.12 -6.73
C THR A 4 3.89 -19.94 -5.78
N LEU A 5 2.90 -19.08 -6.02
CA LEU A 5 2.60 -17.96 -5.09
C LEU A 5 2.21 -18.47 -3.69
N SER A 6 1.52 -19.60 -3.60
CA SER A 6 1.18 -20.22 -2.31
C SER A 6 2.43 -20.64 -1.51
N GLU A 7 3.45 -21.21 -2.18
CA GLU A 7 4.72 -21.53 -1.52
C GLU A 7 5.49 -20.27 -1.10
N ILE A 8 5.42 -19.20 -1.90
CA ILE A 8 5.99 -17.90 -1.55
C ILE A 8 5.25 -17.29 -0.36
N ALA A 9 3.92 -17.32 -0.35
CA ALA A 9 3.10 -16.87 0.78
C ALA A 9 3.47 -17.59 2.08
N LYS A 10 3.66 -18.92 2.03
CA LYS A 10 4.15 -19.70 3.18
C LYS A 10 5.55 -19.28 3.64
N LYS A 11 6.43 -18.93 2.70
CA LYS A 11 7.78 -18.44 3.02
C LYS A 11 7.71 -17.10 3.75
N ILE A 12 6.97 -16.12 3.20
CA ILE A 12 6.88 -14.79 3.79
C ILE A 12 6.15 -14.78 5.14
N LYS A 13 5.18 -15.68 5.38
CA LYS A 13 4.52 -15.85 6.69
C LYS A 13 5.50 -16.05 7.84
N ASN A 14 6.55 -16.82 7.61
CA ASN A 14 7.52 -17.22 8.64
C ASN A 14 8.75 -16.33 8.75
N ASN A 15 8.84 -15.29 7.93
CA ASN A 15 9.98 -14.40 7.88
C ASN A 15 9.99 -13.31 8.96
N LYS A 16 10.91 -12.34 8.81
CA LYS A 16 11.16 -11.26 9.76
C LYS A 16 9.98 -10.28 9.90
N LYS A 17 10.12 -9.35 10.85
CA LYS A 17 9.07 -8.38 11.21
C LYS A 17 8.63 -7.52 10.02
N VAL A 18 9.59 -7.05 9.21
CA VAL A 18 9.31 -6.25 8.02
C VAL A 18 9.80 -6.98 6.79
N GLN A 19 8.96 -7.06 5.77
CA GLN A 19 9.27 -7.65 4.49
C GLN A 19 8.92 -6.67 3.39
N LEU A 20 9.93 -6.28 2.63
CA LEU A 20 9.79 -5.37 1.50
C LEU A 20 9.97 -6.14 0.20
N ILE A 21 8.97 -6.13 -0.66
CA ILE A 21 8.94 -6.90 -1.90
C ILE A 21 8.79 -5.94 -3.09
N TYR A 22 9.83 -5.87 -3.90
CA TYR A 22 9.76 -5.17 -5.19
C TYR A 22 9.26 -6.11 -6.29
N ALA A 23 8.32 -5.64 -7.10
CA ALA A 23 7.87 -6.36 -8.29
C ALA A 23 7.29 -5.40 -9.31
N PHE A 24 7.57 -5.64 -10.60
CA PHE A 24 6.96 -4.84 -11.67
C PHE A 24 5.45 -5.07 -11.77
N ASN A 25 4.77 -4.20 -12.52
CA ASN A 25 3.37 -4.40 -12.83
C ASN A 25 3.19 -5.70 -13.62
N GLY A 26 2.14 -6.47 -13.28
CA GLY A 26 1.90 -7.79 -13.88
C GLY A 26 2.70 -8.95 -13.29
N GLU A 27 3.67 -8.73 -12.40
CA GLU A 27 4.46 -9.81 -11.77
C GLU A 27 3.77 -10.48 -10.57
N GLY A 28 2.51 -10.14 -10.29
CA GLY A 28 1.67 -10.89 -9.35
C GLY A 28 1.66 -10.39 -7.92
N LYS A 29 1.95 -9.11 -7.63
CA LYS A 29 1.82 -8.50 -6.29
C LYS A 29 0.46 -8.77 -5.66
N THR A 30 -0.60 -8.33 -6.32
CA THR A 30 -1.99 -8.51 -5.84
C THR A 30 -2.42 -9.97 -5.79
N ARG A 31 -1.88 -10.83 -6.65
CA ARG A 31 -2.12 -12.28 -6.55
C ARG A 31 -1.43 -12.89 -5.33
N LEU A 32 -0.20 -12.43 -5.02
CA LEU A 32 0.51 -12.85 -3.82
C LEU A 32 -0.22 -12.44 -2.55
N SER A 33 -0.77 -11.23 -2.49
CA SER A 33 -1.53 -10.76 -1.33
C SER A 33 -2.80 -11.58 -1.12
N LYS A 34 -3.53 -11.93 -2.19
CA LYS A 34 -4.69 -12.81 -2.11
C LYS A 34 -4.33 -14.23 -1.64
N GLU A 35 -3.23 -14.79 -2.14
CA GLU A 35 -2.74 -16.10 -1.67
C GLU A 35 -2.31 -16.04 -0.20
N PHE A 36 -1.76 -14.90 0.22
CA PHE A 36 -1.39 -14.70 1.63
C PHE A 36 -2.63 -14.56 2.51
N ASP A 37 -3.63 -13.80 2.10
CA ASP A 37 -4.90 -13.69 2.81
C ASP A 37 -5.58 -15.05 2.95
N ASN A 38 -5.71 -15.82 1.87
CA ASN A 38 -6.23 -17.18 1.91
C ASN A 38 -5.47 -18.06 2.92
N LEU A 39 -4.13 -17.95 2.96
CA LEU A 39 -3.30 -18.73 3.89
C LEU A 39 -3.51 -18.36 5.36
N ILE A 40 -3.87 -17.10 5.65
CA ILE A 40 -4.08 -16.60 7.02
C ILE A 40 -5.52 -16.82 7.46
N SER A 41 -6.49 -16.60 6.57
CA SER A 41 -7.93 -16.69 6.85
C SER A 41 -8.43 -18.15 6.90
N TYR A 42 -7.72 -19.07 6.22
CA TYR A 42 -8.13 -20.48 6.13
C TYR A 42 -7.69 -21.29 7.39
N ARG A 43 -8.46 -21.17 8.48
CA ARG A 43 -8.53 -22.20 9.52
C ARG A 43 -9.99 -22.57 9.72
N GLU A 44 -10.32 -23.77 9.33
CA GLU A 44 -11.66 -24.37 9.33
C GLU A 44 -12.32 -24.49 10.72
N GLU A 45 -11.68 -24.09 11.80
CA GLU A 45 -12.18 -24.28 13.17
C GLU A 45 -13.00 -23.10 13.71
N ASP A 46 -13.14 -22.00 12.96
CA ASP A 46 -13.86 -20.79 13.44
C ASP A 46 -15.32 -20.68 12.91
N LEU A 47 -15.86 -21.73 12.28
CA LEU A 47 -17.22 -21.71 11.69
C LEU A 47 -18.37 -21.78 12.72
N GLU A 48 -18.10 -21.97 14.01
CA GLU A 48 -19.15 -22.14 15.03
C GLU A 48 -19.41 -20.91 15.91
N ASN A 49 -18.68 -19.80 15.73
CA ASN A 49 -18.95 -18.57 16.47
C ASN A 49 -19.33 -17.43 15.52
N GLU A 50 -20.62 -17.26 15.28
CA GLU A 50 -21.26 -16.08 14.65
C GLU A 50 -21.06 -14.82 15.51
N GLY A 51 -19.86 -14.33 15.63
CA GLY A 51 -19.60 -13.12 16.39
C GLY A 51 -18.18 -12.63 16.26
N LEU A 52 -17.97 -11.71 15.33
CA LEU A 52 -16.72 -10.97 15.12
C LEU A 52 -15.53 -11.90 14.75
N SER A 53 -15.38 -12.13 13.46
CA SER A 53 -14.18 -12.70 12.86
C SER A 53 -12.95 -11.99 13.44
N ARG A 54 -12.15 -12.70 14.22
CA ARG A 54 -10.90 -12.19 14.81
C ARG A 54 -9.89 -12.02 13.69
N GLN A 55 -9.81 -10.80 13.15
CA GLN A 55 -9.02 -10.49 11.97
C GLN A 55 -7.53 -10.63 12.29
N LYS A 56 -6.85 -11.56 11.62
CA LYS A 56 -5.40 -11.77 11.76
C LYS A 56 -4.58 -10.91 10.78
N LEU A 57 -5.21 -10.45 9.71
CA LEU A 57 -4.59 -9.69 8.63
C LEU A 57 -5.39 -8.43 8.35
N ILE A 58 -4.70 -7.30 8.28
CA ILE A 58 -5.21 -6.08 7.66
C ILE A 58 -4.52 -5.92 6.31
N TYR A 59 -5.31 -5.76 5.28
CA TYR A 59 -4.85 -5.63 3.92
C TYR A 59 -5.17 -4.25 3.36
N TYR A 60 -4.13 -3.52 2.95
CA TYR A 60 -4.25 -2.31 2.14
C TYR A 60 -4.01 -2.65 0.69
N ASN A 61 -4.94 -2.30 -0.14
CA ASN A 61 -4.82 -2.31 -1.58
C ASN A 61 -5.20 -0.92 -2.10
N ASP A 62 -4.42 -0.39 -3.00
CA ASP A 62 -4.71 0.86 -3.71
C ASP A 62 -6.11 0.83 -4.39
N PHE A 63 -6.61 -0.37 -4.65
CA PHE A 63 -7.94 -0.63 -5.20
C PHE A 63 -8.96 -1.08 -4.15
N THR A 64 -8.93 -0.51 -2.96
CA THR A 64 -10.04 -0.75 -2.01
C THR A 64 -11.34 -0.09 -2.48
N GLU A 65 -11.66 -0.30 -3.77
CA GLU A 65 -12.91 0.14 -4.41
C GLU A 65 -14.14 -0.37 -3.66
N ASP A 66 -13.99 -1.47 -2.92
CA ASP A 66 -15.09 -2.05 -2.15
C ASP A 66 -15.57 -1.18 -0.97
N LEU A 67 -14.73 -0.28 -0.46
CA LEU A 67 -15.07 0.57 0.69
C LEU A 67 -15.55 1.97 0.30
N PHE A 68 -15.24 2.42 -0.91
CA PHE A 68 -15.52 3.77 -1.36
C PHE A 68 -16.15 3.76 -2.76
N TYR A 69 -17.23 4.50 -2.94
CA TYR A 69 -17.81 4.70 -4.25
C TYR A 69 -18.43 6.08 -4.40
N TRP A 70 -18.28 6.66 -5.58
CA TRP A 70 -18.89 7.94 -5.88
C TRP A 70 -20.39 7.80 -6.07
N ASN A 71 -21.16 8.68 -5.41
CA ASN A 71 -22.56 8.82 -5.72
C ASN A 71 -22.69 9.54 -7.07
N ASN A 72 -22.91 8.76 -8.13
CA ASN A 72 -23.11 9.25 -9.49
C ASN A 72 -24.60 9.53 -9.76
N ASP A 73 -25.29 10.23 -8.86
CA ASP A 73 -26.67 10.63 -9.14
C ASP A 73 -26.67 11.71 -10.23
N LEU A 74 -26.96 11.27 -11.46
CA LEU A 74 -27.04 12.12 -12.66
C LEU A 74 -28.13 13.21 -12.58
N LYS A 75 -28.94 13.22 -11.52
CA LYS A 75 -30.01 14.20 -11.32
C LYS A 75 -29.55 15.47 -10.60
N HIS A 76 -28.37 15.44 -9.98
CA HIS A 76 -27.81 16.59 -9.26
C HIS A 76 -26.45 16.95 -9.86
N ASP A 77 -26.45 17.66 -10.99
CA ASP A 77 -25.27 18.20 -11.63
C ASP A 77 -24.44 19.03 -10.63
N GLY A 78 -23.21 18.61 -10.39
CA GLY A 78 -22.22 19.35 -9.60
C GLY A 78 -22.10 18.99 -8.12
N ILE A 79 -22.82 17.99 -7.60
CA ILE A 79 -22.66 17.49 -6.24
C ILE A 79 -21.94 16.15 -6.25
N PHE A 80 -20.67 16.14 -5.84
CA PHE A 80 -19.86 14.92 -5.78
C PHE A 80 -19.66 14.50 -4.33
N ILE A 81 -20.17 13.33 -3.97
CA ILE A 81 -20.06 12.73 -2.63
C ILE A 81 -19.44 11.35 -2.78
N LEU A 82 -18.38 11.10 -2.05
CA LEU A 82 -17.78 9.79 -1.91
C LEU A 82 -18.48 9.07 -0.75
N LYS A 83 -19.17 7.99 -1.07
CA LYS A 83 -19.83 7.13 -0.07
C LYS A 83 -18.79 6.21 0.56
N ILE A 84 -18.92 6.03 1.85
CA ILE A 84 -18.07 5.15 2.64
C ILE A 84 -18.93 3.96 3.06
N GLN A 85 -18.55 2.77 2.64
CA GLN A 85 -19.19 1.56 3.09
C GLN A 85 -18.89 1.36 4.58
N SER A 86 -19.94 1.38 5.39
CA SER A 86 -19.81 1.26 6.82
C SER A 86 -19.31 -0.14 7.20
N ASN A 87 -18.10 -0.22 7.75
CA ASN A 87 -17.61 -1.41 8.42
C ASN A 87 -17.15 -1.05 9.85
N SER A 88 -16.96 -2.07 10.67
CA SER A 88 -16.55 -1.89 12.07
C SER A 88 -15.22 -1.16 12.24
N PHE A 89 -14.38 -1.28 11.26
CA PHE A 89 -13.05 -0.75 11.14
C PHE A 89 -13.04 0.79 10.92
N ILE A 90 -13.74 1.27 9.89
CA ILE A 90 -13.87 2.70 9.61
C ILE A 90 -14.58 3.42 10.76
N LYS A 91 -15.63 2.80 11.29
CA LYS A 91 -16.32 3.35 12.47
C LYS A 91 -15.42 3.47 13.68
N TRP A 92 -14.57 2.50 13.92
CA TRP A 92 -13.65 2.55 15.05
C TRP A 92 -12.65 3.70 14.88
N VAL A 93 -12.06 3.86 13.70
CA VAL A 93 -11.07 4.92 13.43
C VAL A 93 -11.71 6.31 13.48
N LEU A 94 -12.76 6.51 12.71
CA LEU A 94 -13.32 7.85 12.52
C LEU A 94 -14.17 8.31 13.69
N ASP A 95 -15.01 7.43 14.23
CA ASP A 95 -15.99 7.76 15.28
C ASP A 95 -15.35 7.61 16.68
N LYS A 96 -14.99 6.38 17.07
CA LYS A 96 -14.54 6.10 18.44
C LYS A 96 -13.18 6.70 18.79
N GLN A 97 -12.26 6.74 17.82
CA GLN A 97 -10.93 7.32 18.03
C GLN A 97 -10.85 8.81 17.63
N GLY A 98 -11.88 9.34 16.97
CA GLY A 98 -11.91 10.74 16.54
C GLY A 98 -10.82 11.10 15.52
N GLN A 99 -10.36 10.13 14.75
CA GLN A 99 -9.21 10.29 13.84
C GLN A 99 -9.53 11.04 12.54
N HIS A 100 -10.75 11.51 12.34
CA HIS A 100 -11.12 12.30 11.15
C HIS A 100 -10.21 13.52 10.93
N LYS A 101 -9.72 14.16 12.01
CA LYS A 101 -8.75 15.27 11.92
C LYS A 101 -7.36 14.81 11.46
N ASN A 102 -6.93 13.63 11.85
CA ASN A 102 -5.66 13.06 11.39
C ASN A 102 -5.76 12.64 9.92
N VAL A 103 -6.90 12.06 9.50
CA VAL A 103 -7.16 11.78 8.09
C VAL A 103 -7.09 13.05 7.24
N GLU A 104 -7.73 14.14 7.70
CA GLU A 104 -7.65 15.45 7.06
C GLU A 104 -6.21 15.97 6.99
N TYR A 105 -5.47 15.88 8.09
CA TYR A 105 -4.07 16.31 8.17
C TYR A 105 -3.19 15.54 7.17
N TYR A 106 -3.27 14.20 7.12
CA TYR A 106 -2.47 13.41 6.18
C TYR A 106 -2.89 13.64 4.74
N PHE A 107 -4.18 13.76 4.48
CA PHE A 107 -4.67 14.08 3.15
C PHE A 107 -4.09 15.42 2.64
N LYS A 108 -4.15 16.47 3.45
CA LYS A 108 -3.55 17.79 3.12
C LYS A 108 -2.02 17.73 3.00
N LYS A 109 -1.38 16.86 3.77
CA LYS A 109 0.08 16.66 3.73
C LYS A 109 0.55 16.03 2.42
N TYR A 110 -0.21 15.09 1.86
CA TYR A 110 0.15 14.34 0.65
C TYR A 110 -0.55 14.83 -0.62
N THR A 111 -1.35 15.90 -0.55
CA THR A 111 -2.05 16.48 -1.69
C THR A 111 -1.86 18.00 -1.73
N ASN A 112 -2.96 18.74 -1.60
CA ASN A 112 -3.00 20.19 -1.62
C ASN A 112 -3.59 20.70 -0.31
N LYS A 113 -2.88 21.61 0.36
CA LYS A 113 -3.31 22.23 1.64
C LYS A 113 -4.66 22.96 1.55
N LYS A 114 -5.09 23.35 0.33
CA LYS A 114 -6.36 24.04 0.09
C LYS A 114 -7.53 23.07 -0.12
N LEU A 115 -7.25 21.78 -0.28
CA LEU A 115 -8.25 20.73 -0.46
C LEU A 115 -8.54 20.05 0.87
N GLU A 116 -9.82 19.92 1.21
CA GLU A 116 -10.26 19.47 2.54
C GLU A 116 -11.37 18.44 2.43
N PRO A 117 -11.20 17.25 3.04
CA PRO A 117 -12.26 16.26 3.17
C PRO A 117 -13.18 16.63 4.31
N ILE A 118 -14.49 16.64 4.06
CA ILE A 118 -15.51 16.96 5.06
C ILE A 118 -16.45 15.77 5.20
N PHE A 119 -16.47 15.18 6.37
CA PHE A 119 -17.31 14.04 6.70
C PHE A 119 -18.69 14.47 7.17
N ASN A 120 -19.72 13.65 6.89
CA ASN A 120 -21.00 13.77 7.55
C ASN A 120 -20.94 13.25 9.01
N SER A 121 -22.01 13.46 9.78
CA SER A 121 -22.05 13.14 11.22
C SER A 121 -21.87 11.66 11.56
N ASP A 122 -22.19 10.76 10.67
CA ASP A 122 -22.15 9.30 10.83
C ASP A 122 -21.02 8.63 10.06
N PHE A 123 -20.13 9.42 9.45
CA PHE A 123 -18.97 8.96 8.69
C PHE A 123 -19.29 7.96 7.57
N THR A 124 -20.47 8.09 6.97
CA THR A 124 -20.91 7.29 5.81
C THR A 124 -20.65 8.00 4.49
N GLU A 125 -20.34 9.31 4.56
CA GLU A 125 -20.14 10.16 3.39
C GLU A 125 -19.00 11.14 3.66
N VAL A 126 -18.26 11.43 2.60
CA VAL A 126 -17.29 12.52 2.57
C VAL A 126 -17.45 13.32 1.29
N TYR A 127 -17.40 14.62 1.39
CA TYR A 127 -17.27 15.51 0.25
C TYR A 127 -16.01 16.35 0.39
N PHE A 128 -15.55 16.89 -0.72
CA PHE A 128 -14.32 17.68 -0.75
C PHE A 128 -14.64 19.13 -1.01
N SER A 129 -13.94 20.01 -0.28
CA SER A 129 -14.03 21.46 -0.43
C SER A 129 -12.67 22.02 -0.80
N TYR A 130 -12.66 23.00 -1.70
CA TYR A 130 -11.44 23.71 -2.09
C TYR A 130 -11.54 25.18 -1.68
N THR A 131 -10.54 25.67 -0.95
CA THR A 131 -10.46 27.06 -0.51
C THR A 131 -9.61 27.88 -1.47
N HIS A 132 -10.23 28.90 -2.09
CA HIS A 132 -9.55 29.83 -2.98
C HIS A 132 -8.71 30.86 -2.22
N GLU A 133 -7.90 31.64 -2.97
CA GLU A 133 -7.04 32.68 -2.38
C GLU A 133 -7.84 33.85 -1.77
N ASP A 134 -9.04 34.10 -2.27
CA ASP A 134 -9.98 35.09 -1.77
C ASP A 134 -10.82 34.61 -0.58
N ASN A 135 -10.50 33.42 -0.02
CA ASN A 135 -11.23 32.73 1.03
C ASN A 135 -12.67 32.27 0.64
N THR A 136 -13.00 32.25 -0.64
CA THR A 136 -14.22 31.58 -1.10
C THR A 136 -13.99 30.07 -1.14
N ASN A 137 -15.05 29.28 -0.94
CA ASN A 137 -14.99 27.84 -0.91
C ASN A 137 -15.90 27.19 -1.95
N ASP A 138 -15.33 26.39 -2.82
CA ASP A 138 -16.09 25.45 -3.63
C ASP A 138 -16.31 24.16 -2.84
N LYS A 139 -17.57 23.74 -2.73
CA LYS A 139 -17.95 22.51 -2.02
C LYS A 139 -18.40 21.45 -3.00
N TYR A 140 -18.34 20.20 -2.53
CA TYR A 140 -18.78 19.03 -3.30
C TYR A 140 -18.03 18.85 -4.63
N ILE A 141 -16.75 19.24 -4.66
CA ILE A 141 -15.94 19.09 -5.87
C ILE A 141 -15.55 17.64 -6.09
N LYS A 142 -15.40 17.26 -7.37
CA LYS A 142 -14.82 15.98 -7.73
C LYS A 142 -13.31 16.05 -7.72
N ILE A 143 -12.69 15.22 -6.92
CA ILE A 143 -11.23 15.09 -6.86
C ILE A 143 -10.72 14.15 -7.96
N SER A 144 -9.43 14.27 -8.28
CA SER A 144 -8.75 13.35 -9.19
C SER A 144 -8.60 11.95 -8.58
N LYS A 145 -8.32 10.94 -9.41
CA LYS A 145 -8.06 9.57 -8.93
C LYS A 145 -6.83 9.49 -8.01
N GLY A 146 -5.80 10.31 -8.25
CA GLY A 146 -4.63 10.39 -7.37
C GLY A 146 -4.98 10.95 -5.99
N GLU A 147 -5.79 12.01 -5.93
CA GLU A 147 -6.28 12.56 -4.66
C GLU A 147 -7.21 11.58 -3.93
N GLU A 148 -8.04 10.82 -4.66
CA GLU A 148 -8.87 9.76 -4.09
C GLU A 148 -8.02 8.67 -3.44
N SER A 149 -6.98 8.18 -4.14
CA SER A 149 -6.02 7.21 -3.58
C SER A 149 -5.32 7.76 -2.34
N ASN A 150 -4.94 9.03 -2.33
CA ASN A 150 -4.34 9.68 -1.17
C ASN A 150 -5.29 9.82 0.01
N PHE A 151 -6.57 10.06 -0.25
CA PHE A 151 -7.59 10.08 0.80
C PHE A 151 -7.75 8.70 1.45
N ILE A 152 -7.85 7.65 0.63
CA ILE A 152 -7.93 6.26 1.10
C ILE A 152 -6.67 5.88 1.88
N TRP A 153 -5.49 6.28 1.38
CA TRP A 153 -4.24 6.08 2.10
C TRP A 153 -4.22 6.79 3.46
N SER A 154 -4.65 8.04 3.50
CA SER A 154 -4.67 8.83 4.74
C SER A 154 -5.56 8.21 5.82
N LEU A 155 -6.69 7.62 5.41
CA LEU A 155 -7.56 6.87 6.30
C LEU A 155 -6.87 5.61 6.83
N PHE A 156 -6.28 4.82 5.92
CA PHE A 156 -5.56 3.61 6.30
C PHE A 156 -4.35 3.92 7.20
N TYR A 157 -3.61 4.98 6.88
CA TYR A 157 -2.45 5.39 7.65
C TYR A 157 -2.82 5.84 9.07
N SER A 158 -3.89 6.60 9.22
CA SER A 158 -4.43 6.98 10.53
C SER A 158 -4.84 5.76 11.36
N LEU A 159 -5.40 4.73 10.72
CA LEU A 159 -5.69 3.47 11.37
C LEU A 159 -4.43 2.72 11.79
N LEU A 160 -3.44 2.64 10.89
CA LEU A 160 -2.17 1.97 11.17
C LEU A 160 -1.50 2.56 12.42
N GLU A 161 -1.49 3.89 12.53
CA GLU A 161 -0.97 4.58 13.71
C GLU A 161 -1.73 4.20 14.98
N GLN A 162 -3.06 4.22 14.94
CA GLN A 162 -3.90 3.86 16.08
C GLN A 162 -3.72 2.41 16.53
N ILE A 163 -3.60 1.48 15.61
CA ILE A 163 -3.32 0.07 15.93
C ILE A 163 -1.95 -0.05 16.61
N ILE A 164 -0.93 0.60 16.07
CA ILE A 164 0.42 0.52 16.64
C ILE A 164 0.45 1.19 18.02
N GLU A 165 -0.21 2.32 18.20
CA GLU A 165 -0.32 3.01 19.47
C GLU A 165 -1.02 2.13 20.51
N ALA A 166 -2.17 1.56 20.18
CA ALA A 166 -2.92 0.69 21.06
C ALA A 166 -2.16 -0.61 21.41
N LEU A 167 -1.41 -1.18 20.46
CA LEU A 167 -0.53 -2.33 20.73
C LEU A 167 0.70 -1.99 21.56
N ASN A 168 1.11 -0.73 21.56
CA ASN A 168 2.26 -0.23 22.34
C ASN A 168 1.88 0.17 23.76
N SER A 169 0.65 0.66 23.98
CA SER A 169 0.10 0.98 25.28
C SER A 169 -0.28 -0.32 25.97
N GLN A 170 0.59 -0.79 26.88
CA GLN A 170 0.29 -1.94 27.75
C GLN A 170 -0.59 -1.57 28.95
N GLU A 171 -1.18 -0.37 28.96
CA GLU A 171 -2.04 0.08 30.04
C GLU A 171 -3.44 -0.53 29.88
N GLU A 172 -3.95 -1.09 30.97
CA GLU A 172 -5.18 -1.89 31.09
C GLU A 172 -6.49 -1.19 30.66
N ASN A 173 -6.44 0.05 30.18
CA ASN A 173 -7.62 0.86 29.87
C ASN A 173 -7.86 1.16 28.37
N ASP A 174 -6.90 0.92 27.50
CA ASP A 174 -7.12 1.03 26.05
C ASP A 174 -7.36 -0.36 25.46
N GLU A 175 -8.58 -0.84 25.62
CA GLU A 175 -9.00 -2.09 25.00
C GLU A 175 -8.92 -1.95 23.47
N LEU A 176 -7.92 -2.59 22.89
CA LEU A 176 -7.96 -2.91 21.45
C LEU A 176 -9.34 -3.51 21.14
N PRO A 177 -10.03 -3.04 20.12
CA PRO A 177 -11.25 -3.71 19.71
C PRO A 177 -10.98 -5.19 19.57
N LYS A 178 -11.85 -6.03 20.13
CA LYS A 178 -11.70 -7.49 20.15
C LYS A 178 -11.35 -8.09 18.79
N GLN A 179 -11.73 -7.40 17.71
CA GLN A 179 -11.39 -7.75 16.34
C GLN A 179 -9.88 -7.69 16.01
N PHE A 180 -9.07 -6.88 16.75
CA PHE A 180 -7.63 -6.74 16.53
C PHE A 180 -6.76 -7.50 17.56
N GLU A 181 -7.34 -8.14 18.56
CA GLU A 181 -6.60 -8.92 19.57
C GLU A 181 -5.69 -10.00 18.96
N ASN A 182 -6.10 -10.55 17.82
CA ASN A 182 -5.36 -11.59 17.09
C ASN A 182 -4.60 -11.07 15.87
N LEU A 183 -4.46 -9.75 15.72
CA LEU A 183 -3.78 -9.17 14.56
C LEU A 183 -2.29 -9.58 14.56
N GLU A 184 -1.88 -10.24 13.50
CA GLU A 184 -0.52 -10.73 13.28
C GLU A 184 0.15 -10.07 12.09
N TYR A 185 -0.63 -9.63 11.08
CA TYR A 185 -0.09 -9.14 9.81
C TYR A 185 -0.77 -7.86 9.34
N ILE A 186 0.05 -6.96 8.79
CA ILE A 186 -0.41 -5.83 7.98
C ILE A 186 0.24 -5.98 6.61
N PHE A 187 -0.57 -6.14 5.58
CA PHE A 187 -0.13 -6.27 4.21
C PHE A 187 -0.48 -4.98 3.44
N ILE A 188 0.53 -4.31 2.92
CA ILE A 188 0.41 -3.04 2.18
C ILE A 188 0.83 -3.33 0.74
N ASP A 189 -0.16 -3.36 -0.17
CA ASP A 189 0.06 -3.64 -1.59
C ASP A 189 0.03 -2.34 -2.39
N ASP A 190 1.20 -1.95 -2.86
CA ASP A 190 1.43 -0.86 -3.81
C ASP A 190 0.74 0.48 -3.44
N PRO A 191 1.06 1.07 -2.28
CA PRO A 191 0.30 2.20 -1.71
C PRO A 191 0.44 3.51 -2.49
N VAL A 192 1.25 3.55 -3.54
CA VAL A 192 1.68 4.80 -4.19
C VAL A 192 1.58 4.74 -5.71
N SER A 193 0.38 4.53 -6.26
CA SER A 193 0.20 4.47 -7.71
C SER A 193 0.12 5.85 -8.40
N SER A 194 -0.08 6.95 -7.66
CA SER A 194 -0.46 8.24 -8.25
C SER A 194 0.13 9.49 -7.57
N LEU A 195 1.17 9.31 -6.73
CA LEU A 195 1.85 10.43 -6.05
C LEU A 195 2.98 11.01 -6.89
N ASP A 196 3.20 12.32 -6.78
CA ASP A 196 4.47 12.90 -7.20
C ASP A 196 5.63 12.44 -6.28
N GLU A 197 6.87 12.56 -6.79
CA GLU A 197 8.05 12.00 -6.12
C GLU A 197 8.28 12.56 -4.71
N ASN A 198 7.98 13.82 -4.46
CA ASN A 198 8.22 14.45 -3.16
C ASN A 198 7.26 13.90 -2.10
N HIS A 199 5.97 13.81 -2.41
CA HIS A 199 4.97 13.22 -1.52
C HIS A 199 5.21 11.73 -1.31
N LEU A 200 5.67 11.03 -2.34
CA LEU A 200 6.03 9.62 -2.28
C LEU A 200 7.19 9.35 -1.30
N ILE A 201 8.26 10.15 -1.36
CA ILE A 201 9.38 10.05 -0.42
C ILE A 201 8.91 10.32 1.00
N GLN A 202 8.13 11.39 1.22
CA GLN A 202 7.60 11.73 2.52
C GLN A 202 6.72 10.61 3.11
N LEU A 203 5.83 10.04 2.28
CA LEU A 203 4.98 8.93 2.68
C LEU A 203 5.80 7.69 3.05
N ALA A 204 6.85 7.36 2.29
CA ALA A 204 7.73 6.23 2.59
C ALA A 204 8.47 6.41 3.93
N VAL A 205 8.97 7.62 4.22
CA VAL A 205 9.63 7.94 5.49
C VAL A 205 8.64 7.86 6.65
N ASP A 206 7.46 8.46 6.51
CA ASP A 206 6.42 8.43 7.55
C ASP A 206 6.00 6.98 7.86
N LEU A 207 5.72 6.18 6.82
CA LEU A 207 5.37 4.77 6.96
C LEU A 207 6.48 3.99 7.69
N ALA A 208 7.74 4.19 7.31
CA ALA A 208 8.86 3.52 7.95
C ALA A 208 8.99 3.89 9.42
N GLN A 209 8.80 5.17 9.79
CA GLN A 209 8.85 5.64 11.16
C GLN A 209 7.73 5.02 12.00
N THR A 210 6.51 4.98 11.48
CA THR A 210 5.36 4.36 12.15
C THR A 210 5.57 2.86 12.36
N ILE A 211 6.07 2.14 11.37
CA ILE A 211 6.40 0.72 11.52
C ILE A 211 7.51 0.48 12.56
N LYS A 212 8.54 1.33 12.57
CA LYS A 212 9.65 1.25 13.55
C LYS A 212 9.16 1.53 14.98
N SER A 213 8.16 2.40 15.16
CA SER A 213 7.61 2.71 16.48
C SER A 213 6.86 1.53 17.11
N SER A 214 6.44 0.54 16.33
CA SER A 214 5.77 -0.66 16.82
C SER A 214 6.69 -1.50 17.72
N LYS A 215 6.31 -1.63 18.99
CA LYS A 215 6.99 -2.49 19.99
C LYS A 215 6.55 -3.95 19.91
N SER A 216 5.44 -4.24 19.23
CA SER A 216 4.91 -5.60 19.12
C SER A 216 5.90 -6.54 18.42
N ASN A 217 6.17 -7.68 19.07
CA ASN A 217 6.97 -8.75 18.47
C ASN A 217 6.13 -9.71 17.60
N LYS A 218 4.80 -9.64 17.70
CA LYS A 218 3.87 -10.49 16.95
C LYS A 218 3.48 -9.87 15.61
N LEU A 219 3.34 -8.53 15.57
CA LEU A 219 2.92 -7.81 14.37
C LEU A 219 4.01 -7.78 13.32
N LYS A 220 3.68 -8.27 12.12
CA LYS A 220 4.54 -8.30 10.94
C LYS A 220 3.97 -7.44 9.82
N PHE A 221 4.85 -6.80 9.07
CA PHE A 221 4.51 -5.91 7.98
C PHE A 221 5.05 -6.48 6.67
N ILE A 222 4.19 -6.59 5.67
CA ILE A 222 4.54 -7.01 4.31
C ILE A 222 4.17 -5.87 3.39
N ILE A 223 5.16 -5.34 2.68
CA ILE A 223 4.98 -4.18 1.79
C ILE A 223 5.41 -4.60 0.40
N THR A 224 4.50 -4.50 -0.57
CA THR A 224 4.82 -4.69 -1.98
C THR A 224 4.81 -3.36 -2.70
N THR A 225 5.66 -3.18 -3.71
CA THR A 225 5.64 -2.00 -4.56
C THR A 225 6.29 -2.25 -5.91
N HIS A 226 5.84 -1.52 -6.92
CA HIS A 226 6.52 -1.43 -8.22
C HIS A 226 7.35 -0.15 -8.37
N ASN A 227 7.16 0.80 -7.43
CA ASN A 227 7.86 2.09 -7.49
C ASN A 227 9.29 1.96 -6.93
N PRO A 228 10.34 2.21 -7.73
CA PRO A 228 11.72 2.06 -7.29
C PRO A 228 12.14 3.08 -6.24
N ILE A 229 11.63 4.31 -6.28
CA ILE A 229 11.96 5.36 -5.30
C ILE A 229 11.38 4.97 -3.94
N PHE A 230 10.10 4.59 -3.90
CA PHE A 230 9.44 4.14 -2.68
C PHE A 230 10.16 2.93 -2.07
N TYR A 231 10.52 1.94 -2.91
CA TYR A 231 11.30 0.79 -2.47
C TYR A 231 12.63 1.21 -1.86
N ASN A 232 13.41 2.07 -2.54
CA ASN A 232 14.73 2.48 -2.10
C ASN A 232 14.69 3.26 -0.78
N VAL A 233 13.71 4.15 -0.60
CA VAL A 233 13.54 4.88 0.67
C VAL A 233 13.25 3.89 1.80
N LEU A 234 12.29 2.98 1.63
CA LEU A 234 11.95 1.97 2.64
C LEU A 234 13.12 1.01 2.91
N PHE A 235 13.84 0.59 1.86
CA PHE A 235 15.02 -0.27 2.00
C PHE A 235 16.07 0.39 2.91
N ASN A 236 16.41 1.66 2.68
CA ASN A 236 17.35 2.40 3.49
C ASN A 236 16.85 2.64 4.91
N GLU A 237 15.57 3.00 5.06
CA GLU A 237 14.96 3.18 6.38
C GLU A 237 14.99 1.90 7.24
N PHE A 238 14.78 0.74 6.62
CA PHE A 238 14.78 -0.54 7.34
C PHE A 238 16.16 -1.21 7.42
N ARG A 239 17.22 -0.67 6.81
CA ARG A 239 18.54 -1.29 6.68
C ARG A 239 19.15 -1.80 8.00
N SER A 240 18.92 -1.11 9.10
CA SER A 240 19.45 -1.47 10.42
C SER A 240 18.59 -2.44 11.23
N GLY A 241 17.43 -2.85 10.71
CA GLY A 241 16.39 -3.61 11.42
C GLY A 241 16.34 -5.10 11.09
N LYS A 242 15.36 -5.77 11.72
CA LYS A 242 14.96 -7.16 11.40
C LYS A 242 14.03 -7.15 10.19
N ASN A 243 14.59 -7.02 9.01
CA ASN A 243 13.86 -6.95 7.74
C ASN A 243 14.40 -7.97 6.74
N ASP A 244 13.56 -8.31 5.78
CA ASP A 244 13.91 -9.05 4.57
C ASP A 244 13.44 -8.26 3.36
N CYS A 245 14.34 -8.11 2.40
CA CYS A 245 14.04 -7.44 1.14
C CYS A 245 14.09 -8.44 0.00
N PHE A 246 13.08 -8.43 -0.85
CA PHE A 246 12.91 -9.37 -1.94
C PHE A 246 12.56 -8.67 -3.24
N ARG A 247 12.86 -9.37 -4.32
CA ARG A 247 12.29 -9.12 -5.62
C ARG A 247 11.43 -10.31 -6.03
N LEU A 248 10.17 -10.05 -6.37
CA LEU A 248 9.27 -11.04 -6.97
C LEU A 248 9.37 -10.91 -8.50
N LYS A 249 9.52 -12.05 -9.19
CA LYS A 249 9.57 -12.14 -10.64
C LYS A 249 8.67 -13.28 -11.11
N LYS A 250 7.78 -13.00 -12.06
CA LYS A 250 6.99 -14.03 -12.74
C LYS A 250 7.89 -14.76 -13.73
N ILE A 251 7.94 -16.10 -13.67
CA ILE A 251 8.67 -16.95 -14.61
C ILE A 251 7.73 -17.42 -15.74
N ASN A 252 6.52 -17.86 -15.35
CA ASN A 252 5.45 -18.26 -16.25
C ASN A 252 4.10 -18.10 -15.51
N GLU A 253 2.99 -18.60 -16.08
CA GLU A 253 1.64 -18.39 -15.52
C GLU A 253 1.45 -18.96 -14.10
N VAL A 254 2.24 -19.96 -13.70
CA VAL A 254 2.12 -20.68 -12.43
C VAL A 254 3.31 -20.41 -11.50
N ASN A 255 4.49 -20.22 -12.08
CA ASN A 255 5.74 -20.19 -11.34
C ASN A 255 6.32 -18.78 -11.22
N TYR A 256 6.85 -18.51 -10.04
CA TYR A 256 7.46 -17.24 -9.65
C TYR A 256 8.82 -17.50 -9.00
N CYS A 257 9.66 -16.48 -8.96
CA CYS A 257 10.90 -16.46 -8.19
C CYS A 257 10.85 -15.34 -7.17
N LEU A 258 11.22 -15.65 -5.92
CA LEU A 258 11.42 -14.66 -4.86
C LEU A 258 12.90 -14.61 -4.52
N GLU A 259 13.57 -13.58 -5.03
CA GLU A 259 15.01 -13.36 -4.90
C GLU A 259 15.28 -12.41 -3.72
N SER A 260 16.27 -12.75 -2.88
CA SER A 260 16.70 -11.85 -1.80
C SER A 260 17.47 -10.65 -2.38
N GLN A 261 17.15 -9.48 -1.90
CA GLN A 261 17.79 -8.21 -2.25
C GLN A 261 18.64 -7.74 -1.05
N ASN A 262 19.92 -8.08 -1.05
CA ASN A 262 20.84 -7.78 0.04
C ASN A 262 21.76 -6.59 -0.26
N SER A 263 21.82 -6.16 -1.50
CA SER A 263 22.62 -5.03 -1.92
C SER A 263 21.80 -3.75 -1.93
N ASP A 264 22.42 -2.69 -1.43
CA ASP A 264 21.98 -1.33 -1.64
C ASP A 264 22.08 -1.02 -3.14
N SER A 265 21.03 -1.37 -3.89
CA SER A 265 20.90 -0.93 -5.25
C SER A 265 19.91 0.23 -5.26
N PRO A 266 20.39 1.49 -5.16
CA PRO A 266 19.52 2.66 -5.26
C PRO A 266 18.81 2.73 -6.63
N PHE A 267 19.15 1.82 -7.54
CA PHE A 267 18.64 1.75 -8.91
C PHE A 267 18.20 0.33 -9.28
N ALA A 268 17.32 -0.29 -8.48
CA ALA A 268 16.81 -1.64 -8.79
C ALA A 268 16.28 -1.76 -10.24
N TYR A 269 15.69 -0.70 -10.79
CA TYR A 269 15.25 -0.63 -12.17
C TYR A 269 16.43 -0.56 -13.16
N GLN A 270 17.42 0.29 -12.91
CA GLN A 270 18.61 0.41 -13.78
C GLN A 270 19.47 -0.86 -13.76
N VAL A 271 19.62 -1.49 -12.61
CA VAL A 271 20.30 -2.80 -12.51
C VAL A 271 19.51 -3.89 -13.23
N TYR A 272 18.19 -3.85 -13.15
CA TYR A 272 17.35 -4.77 -13.95
C TYR A 272 17.52 -4.55 -15.43
N LEU A 273 17.44 -3.31 -15.92
CA LEU A 273 17.66 -2.98 -17.32
C LEU A 273 19.06 -3.42 -17.77
N LYS A 274 20.08 -3.09 -16.98
CA LYS A 274 21.46 -3.51 -17.25
C LYS A 274 21.57 -5.04 -17.39
N ASN A 275 21.07 -5.78 -16.40
CA ASN A 275 21.14 -7.26 -16.40
C ASN A 275 20.31 -7.87 -17.53
N HIS A 276 19.16 -7.25 -17.85
CA HIS A 276 18.32 -7.70 -18.96
C HIS A 276 19.02 -7.49 -20.31
N LEU A 277 19.64 -6.33 -20.52
CA LEU A 277 20.43 -6.03 -21.69
C LEU A 277 21.65 -6.95 -21.81
N GLU A 278 22.39 -7.14 -20.70
CA GLU A 278 23.53 -8.07 -20.70
C GLU A 278 23.10 -9.52 -21.02
N GLY A 279 21.89 -9.92 -20.60
CA GLY A 279 21.27 -11.19 -20.97
C GLY A 279 20.96 -11.27 -22.46
N LEU A 280 20.35 -10.23 -23.02
CA LEU A 280 20.04 -10.12 -24.45
C LEU A 280 21.31 -10.17 -25.34
N PHE A 281 22.39 -9.52 -24.90
CA PHE A 281 23.67 -9.57 -25.62
C PHE A 281 24.42 -10.91 -25.50
N LYS A 282 24.14 -11.69 -24.44
CA LYS A 282 24.75 -13.02 -24.23
C LYS A 282 23.99 -14.15 -24.94
N GLU A 283 22.68 -14.03 -25.09
CA GLU A 283 21.87 -14.87 -25.92
C GLU A 283 21.92 -14.26 -27.33
N GLU A 284 22.48 -14.93 -28.33
CA GLU A 284 22.42 -14.56 -29.76
C GLU A 284 20.95 -14.53 -30.19
N ILE A 285 20.22 -13.48 -29.83
CA ILE A 285 18.83 -13.29 -30.23
C ILE A 285 18.83 -12.83 -31.68
N THR A 286 18.38 -13.70 -32.53
CA THR A 286 18.06 -13.43 -33.93
C THR A 286 17.11 -12.24 -34.00
N ILE A 287 17.46 -11.20 -34.75
CA ILE A 287 16.83 -9.90 -34.91
C ILE A 287 15.32 -9.94 -35.25
N GLY A 288 14.69 -11.10 -35.31
CA GLY A 288 13.30 -11.29 -35.74
C GLY A 288 12.22 -11.09 -34.70
N THR A 289 12.54 -10.81 -33.43
CA THR A 289 11.56 -10.68 -32.31
C THR A 289 11.59 -9.33 -31.58
N MET A 290 12.24 -8.34 -32.14
CA MET A 290 12.51 -7.04 -31.50
C MET A 290 11.41 -5.99 -31.75
N PHE A 291 10.16 -6.24 -31.40
CA PHE A 291 9.14 -5.17 -31.35
C PHE A 291 8.99 -4.49 -29.97
N VAL A 292 9.78 -4.89 -28.99
CA VAL A 292 9.74 -4.30 -27.65
C VAL A 292 10.78 -3.17 -27.47
N ASP A 293 11.66 -2.94 -28.43
CA ASP A 293 12.99 -2.39 -28.15
C ASP A 293 13.24 -0.97 -28.57
N GLU A 294 12.39 -0.35 -29.38
CA GLU A 294 12.61 1.07 -29.76
C GLU A 294 12.42 2.04 -28.58
N VAL A 295 11.49 1.74 -27.68
CA VAL A 295 11.24 2.59 -26.50
C VAL A 295 12.39 2.42 -25.49
N LEU A 296 12.83 1.18 -25.28
CA LEU A 296 13.93 0.86 -24.35
C LEU A 296 15.28 1.41 -24.83
N ILE A 297 15.55 1.34 -26.14
CA ILE A 297 16.78 1.87 -26.76
C ILE A 297 16.79 3.41 -26.72
N ASN A 298 15.65 4.05 -26.92
CA ASN A 298 15.56 5.49 -26.85
C ASN A 298 15.75 5.99 -25.41
N GLU A 299 15.13 5.36 -24.41
CA GLU A 299 15.35 5.69 -23.00
C GLU A 299 16.81 5.46 -22.56
N LEU A 300 17.46 4.44 -23.07
CA LEU A 300 18.89 4.18 -22.80
C LEU A 300 19.81 5.20 -23.45
N ASN A 301 19.53 5.63 -24.64
CA ASN A 301 20.30 6.66 -25.33
C ASN A 301 20.18 8.00 -24.62
N ASP A 302 19.01 8.33 -24.07
CA ASP A 302 18.80 9.52 -23.25
C ASP A 302 19.54 9.48 -21.91
N LEU A 303 19.66 8.27 -21.31
CA LEU A 303 20.40 8.05 -20.06
C LEU A 303 21.94 8.04 -20.24
N LEU A 304 22.43 7.71 -21.42
CA LEU A 304 23.87 7.69 -21.73
C LEU A 304 24.40 9.04 -22.23
N GLN A 305 23.51 9.99 -22.57
CA GLN A 305 23.87 11.35 -23.01
C GLN A 305 23.83 12.40 -21.90
N ASN A 306 23.37 12.05 -20.69
CA ASN A 306 23.40 12.85 -19.46
C ASN A 306 24.36 12.23 -18.43
#